data_a6fc45741fe26eca9f8eb1d93d0502fe
#
_entry.id   a6fc45741fe26eca9f8eb1d93d0502fe
#
_cell.length_a   1.000
_cell.length_b   1.000
_cell.length_c   1.000
_cell.angle_alpha   90.00
_cell.angle_beta   90.00
_cell.angle_gamma   90.00
#
_symmetry.space_group_name_H-M   'P 1'
#
loop_
_entity.id
_entity.type
_entity.pdbx_description
1 polymer ?
#
loop_
_entity_poly.entity_id
_entity_poly.type
_entity_poly.pdbx_seq_one_letter_code
_entity_poly.pdbx_strand_id
1 'polypeptide(L)'
;MLTLALIGLVGGLVTGISPCILPVLPVVFFSSVEKGQSRARPFLVIAGLVVSFTIVTLFGSVLLSVLGLPQDVLRWAGLVVLALIGVGLIVPRFEHLLEKPFTWIPQRRPDAAKSGFPLGLALGAVYVPCAGPILAAITVAGATGQVGADTAVLTVTFALGAAIPLLVFALAGRGVAQRVQAFRKRQRGVRITAGVVMLALAVGLVFNLPQLLQRAVPDYTAGLQEELNENEQVREALNLGGLENEQNKDLDRCSATAKTLERCGTAPDIRGVQQWLNSAPVDLKSLRGKVVLIDFWAYSCINCQRSLPHVTAWDRAYRDAGLRVIGIHAPEYAFEKDAGNVADATRRFGIRYPVALDNSLATWTNYRNRYWPAHYLIDAAGTVRHIRFGEGDYGTTEKLVRELLLAADPGATLPTPTDTADDTPDTAAITRETYLGTTKKVNFAGAEKYRTGTFGFPARQQRDSFALDGDWTLATQHITPTGPGARVRLNYRAKEVRMVLSGTGTVTVGGTVVTVSGTPRSYRLVSTRDVRAGSLTATVSAGVQAYSFTFG
;
A
#
# COMPACT_ATOMS: atom_id res chain seq x y z
N MET A 1 -10.58 12.25 -17.80
CA MET A 1 -11.68 11.44 -18.35
C MET A 1 -11.16 10.23 -19.13
N LEU A 2 -10.44 10.38 -20.25
CA LEU A 2 -9.98 9.23 -21.06
C LEU A 2 -9.01 8.30 -20.29
N THR A 3 -8.06 8.85 -19.54
CA THR A 3 -7.12 8.12 -18.69
C THR A 3 -7.81 7.34 -17.57
N LEU A 4 -8.79 7.93 -16.90
CA LEU A 4 -9.60 7.26 -15.87
C LEU A 4 -10.43 6.10 -16.45
N ALA A 5 -10.99 6.29 -17.64
CA ALA A 5 -11.72 5.24 -18.34
C ALA A 5 -10.81 4.07 -18.72
N LEU A 6 -9.59 4.35 -19.15
CA LEU A 6 -8.60 3.33 -19.54
C LEU A 6 -8.07 2.57 -18.31
N ILE A 7 -7.81 3.26 -17.21
CA ILE A 7 -7.42 2.65 -15.93
C ILE A 7 -8.55 1.76 -15.39
N GLY A 8 -9.80 2.22 -15.43
CA GLY A 8 -10.96 1.42 -15.03
C GLY A 8 -11.09 0.15 -15.89
N LEU A 9 -10.96 0.27 -17.20
CA LEU A 9 -11.10 -0.84 -18.13
C LEU A 9 -10.00 -1.89 -17.94
N VAL A 10 -8.74 -1.48 -17.81
CA VAL A 10 -7.60 -2.39 -17.59
C VAL A 10 -7.68 -3.02 -16.21
N GLY A 11 -7.99 -2.26 -15.17
CA GLY A 11 -8.20 -2.78 -13.81
C GLY A 11 -9.33 -3.81 -13.75
N GLY A 12 -10.45 -3.55 -14.45
CA GLY A 12 -11.57 -4.49 -14.60
C GLY A 12 -11.16 -5.76 -15.33
N LEU A 13 -10.38 -5.66 -16.41
CA LEU A 13 -9.92 -6.80 -17.19
C LEU A 13 -9.00 -7.71 -16.36
N VAL A 14 -8.05 -7.14 -15.61
CA VAL A 14 -7.15 -7.89 -14.71
C VAL A 14 -7.96 -8.58 -13.60
N THR A 15 -8.93 -7.87 -13.00
CA THR A 15 -9.79 -8.43 -11.96
C THR A 15 -10.69 -9.53 -12.52
N GLY A 16 -11.12 -9.41 -13.78
CA GLY A 16 -11.93 -10.42 -14.48
C GLY A 16 -11.25 -11.79 -14.67
N ILE A 17 -9.92 -11.86 -14.52
CA ILE A 17 -9.12 -13.10 -14.56
C ILE A 17 -8.77 -13.59 -13.14
N SER A 18 -9.15 -12.86 -12.11
CA SER A 18 -8.87 -13.18 -10.71
C SER A 18 -9.48 -14.54 -10.28
N PRO A 19 -8.79 -15.33 -9.42
CA PRO A 19 -9.26 -16.62 -8.94
C PRO A 19 -10.60 -16.57 -8.19
N CYS A 20 -11.03 -15.39 -7.74
CA CYS A 20 -12.33 -15.20 -7.10
C CYS A 20 -13.50 -15.32 -8.08
N ILE A 21 -13.28 -15.16 -9.38
CA ILE A 21 -14.30 -15.27 -10.44
C ILE A 21 -14.47 -16.71 -10.91
N LEU A 22 -13.45 -17.55 -10.74
CA LEU A 22 -13.48 -18.96 -11.13
C LEU A 22 -14.71 -19.73 -10.62
N PRO A 23 -15.18 -19.56 -9.37
CA PRO A 23 -16.39 -20.23 -8.88
C PRO A 23 -17.71 -19.73 -9.51
N VAL A 24 -17.74 -18.50 -10.03
CA VAL A 24 -18.91 -17.91 -10.68
C VAL A 24 -19.05 -18.40 -12.13
N LEU A 25 -17.94 -18.73 -12.78
CA LEU A 25 -17.92 -19.25 -14.16
C LEU A 25 -18.86 -20.46 -14.37
N PRO A 26 -18.90 -21.51 -13.53
CA PRO A 26 -19.82 -22.62 -13.70
C PRO A 26 -21.30 -22.17 -13.70
N VAL A 27 -21.68 -21.22 -12.86
CA VAL A 27 -23.06 -20.71 -12.76
C VAL A 27 -23.47 -19.98 -14.04
N VAL A 28 -22.58 -19.16 -14.60
CA VAL A 28 -22.77 -18.47 -15.89
C VAL A 28 -22.80 -19.49 -17.04
N PHE A 29 -21.95 -20.52 -16.99
CA PHE A 29 -21.93 -21.60 -17.99
C PHE A 29 -23.24 -22.39 -18.01
N PHE A 30 -23.71 -22.85 -16.84
CA PHE A 30 -24.94 -23.64 -16.76
C PHE A 30 -26.18 -22.86 -17.18
N SER A 31 -26.23 -21.57 -16.89
CA SER A 31 -27.32 -20.71 -17.34
C SER A 31 -27.37 -20.52 -18.86
N SER A 32 -26.25 -20.81 -19.56
CA SER A 32 -26.11 -20.61 -21.02
C SER A 32 -26.34 -21.89 -21.86
N VAL A 33 -26.43 -23.07 -21.23
CA VAL A 33 -26.38 -24.41 -21.93
C VAL A 33 -27.76 -25.04 -22.10
N GLU A 34 -28.84 -24.51 -21.53
CA GLU A 34 -30.19 -25.07 -21.67
C GLU A 34 -30.70 -24.96 -23.11
N LYS A 35 -31.12 -26.10 -23.70
CA LYS A 35 -31.60 -26.18 -25.08
C LYS A 35 -32.84 -25.32 -25.28
N GLY A 36 -32.81 -24.41 -26.28
CA GLY A 36 -33.95 -23.59 -26.68
C GLY A 36 -33.91 -22.11 -26.30
N GLN A 37 -32.80 -21.59 -25.76
CA GLN A 37 -32.70 -20.22 -25.30
C GLN A 37 -32.06 -19.25 -26.30
N SER A 38 -32.51 -18.00 -26.25
CA SER A 38 -32.08 -16.87 -27.08
C SER A 38 -30.56 -16.60 -26.99
N ARG A 39 -29.95 -16.27 -28.10
CA ARG A 39 -28.53 -15.84 -28.21
C ARG A 39 -28.22 -14.58 -27.38
N ALA A 40 -29.25 -13.81 -26.96
CA ALA A 40 -29.14 -12.59 -26.19
C ALA A 40 -28.98 -12.81 -24.67
N ARG A 41 -29.22 -14.01 -24.14
CA ARG A 41 -29.22 -14.29 -22.68
C ARG A 41 -27.91 -13.99 -21.97
N PRO A 42 -26.71 -14.34 -22.49
CA PRO A 42 -25.44 -13.99 -21.85
C PRO A 42 -25.25 -12.47 -21.74
N PHE A 43 -25.70 -11.72 -22.75
CA PHE A 43 -25.63 -10.26 -22.75
C PHE A 43 -26.54 -9.65 -21.66
N LEU A 44 -27.73 -10.24 -21.46
CA LEU A 44 -28.66 -9.81 -20.39
C LEU A 44 -28.11 -10.10 -18.99
N VAL A 45 -27.45 -11.23 -18.80
CA VAL A 45 -26.78 -11.58 -17.53
C VAL A 45 -25.64 -10.59 -17.24
N ILE A 46 -24.81 -10.29 -18.23
CA ILE A 46 -23.69 -9.35 -18.10
C ILE A 46 -24.22 -7.93 -17.87
N ALA A 47 -25.26 -7.49 -18.58
CA ALA A 47 -25.90 -6.20 -18.35
C ALA A 47 -26.46 -6.08 -16.93
N GLY A 48 -27.13 -7.13 -16.43
CA GLY A 48 -27.61 -7.20 -15.05
C GLY A 48 -26.48 -7.12 -14.02
N LEU A 49 -25.36 -7.80 -14.27
CA LEU A 49 -24.17 -7.79 -13.42
C LEU A 49 -23.54 -6.38 -13.37
N VAL A 50 -23.33 -5.73 -14.51
CA VAL A 50 -22.77 -4.37 -14.59
C VAL A 50 -23.66 -3.38 -13.85
N VAL A 51 -24.99 -3.43 -14.08
CA VAL A 51 -25.95 -2.53 -13.43
C VAL A 51 -25.97 -2.75 -11.92
N SER A 52 -26.06 -4.01 -11.47
CA SER A 52 -26.07 -4.34 -10.04
C SER A 52 -24.78 -3.90 -9.36
N PHE A 53 -23.63 -4.22 -9.95
CA PHE A 53 -22.33 -3.84 -9.42
C PHE A 53 -22.21 -2.31 -9.29
N THR A 54 -22.60 -1.57 -10.33
CA THR A 54 -22.56 -0.10 -10.32
C THR A 54 -23.47 0.48 -9.24
N ILE A 55 -24.72 0.00 -9.14
CA ILE A 55 -25.68 0.48 -8.14
C ILE A 55 -25.19 0.17 -6.72
N VAL A 56 -24.77 -1.07 -6.44
CA VAL A 56 -24.33 -1.49 -5.10
C VAL A 56 -23.06 -0.76 -4.70
N THR A 57 -22.14 -0.51 -5.63
CA THR A 57 -20.91 0.23 -5.36
C THR A 57 -21.18 1.70 -5.07
N LEU A 58 -21.99 2.39 -5.90
CA LEU A 58 -22.31 3.79 -5.71
C LEU A 58 -23.19 4.01 -4.47
N PHE A 59 -24.23 3.19 -4.30
CA PHE A 59 -25.14 3.30 -3.14
C PHE A 59 -24.42 2.88 -1.85
N GLY A 60 -23.60 1.84 -1.89
CA GLY A 60 -22.79 1.38 -0.76
C GLY A 60 -21.78 2.44 -0.31
N SER A 61 -21.13 3.15 -1.24
CA SER A 61 -20.19 4.22 -0.89
C SER A 61 -20.89 5.41 -0.21
N VAL A 62 -22.07 5.81 -0.70
CA VAL A 62 -22.90 6.88 -0.11
C VAL A 62 -23.40 6.46 1.27
N LEU A 63 -23.90 5.23 1.41
CA LEU A 63 -24.41 4.71 2.68
C LEU A 63 -23.31 4.67 3.75
N LEU A 64 -22.10 4.24 3.38
CA LEU A 64 -20.96 4.20 4.27
C LEU A 64 -20.48 5.59 4.69
N SER A 65 -20.51 6.57 3.79
CA SER A 65 -20.15 7.95 4.11
C SER A 65 -21.14 8.60 5.08
N VAL A 66 -22.42 8.24 5.00
CA VAL A 66 -23.48 8.75 5.88
C VAL A 66 -23.48 8.07 7.25
N LEU A 67 -23.21 6.75 7.32
CA LEU A 67 -23.24 6.00 8.58
C LEU A 67 -21.94 6.09 9.39
N GLY A 68 -20.82 6.55 8.82
CA GLY A 68 -19.54 6.69 9.53
C GLY A 68 -19.01 5.39 10.14
N LEU A 69 -19.37 4.22 9.58
CA LEU A 69 -19.00 2.92 10.11
C LEU A 69 -17.49 2.65 9.98
N PRO A 70 -16.83 2.09 11.01
CA PRO A 70 -15.42 1.69 10.94
C PRO A 70 -15.19 0.69 9.80
N GLN A 71 -14.08 0.83 9.07
CA GLN A 71 -13.72 -0.06 7.95
C GLN A 71 -13.61 -1.54 8.35
N ASP A 72 -13.33 -1.81 9.62
CA ASP A 72 -13.27 -3.17 10.17
C ASP A 72 -14.62 -3.90 10.11
N VAL A 73 -15.73 -3.20 10.29
CA VAL A 73 -17.08 -3.79 10.21
C VAL A 73 -17.36 -4.29 8.80
N LEU A 74 -16.96 -3.54 7.78
CA LEU A 74 -17.14 -3.92 6.38
C LEU A 74 -16.26 -5.12 6.01
N ARG A 75 -15.03 -5.17 6.51
CA ARG A 75 -14.12 -6.30 6.32
C ARG A 75 -14.71 -7.58 6.91
N TRP A 76 -15.19 -7.53 8.16
CA TRP A 76 -15.81 -8.68 8.83
C TRP A 76 -17.12 -9.10 8.14
N ALA A 77 -17.97 -8.17 7.73
CA ALA A 77 -19.18 -8.46 6.98
C ALA A 77 -18.88 -9.18 5.66
N GLY A 78 -17.88 -8.70 4.90
CA GLY A 78 -17.42 -9.33 3.67
C GLY A 78 -16.90 -10.74 3.87
N LEU A 79 -16.12 -10.98 4.96
CA LEU A 79 -15.60 -12.30 5.32
C LEU A 79 -16.73 -13.27 5.71
N VAL A 80 -17.73 -12.81 6.46
CA VAL A 80 -18.90 -13.62 6.83
C VAL A 80 -19.70 -14.02 5.61
N VAL A 81 -19.96 -13.10 4.68
CA VAL A 81 -20.66 -13.38 3.41
C VAL A 81 -19.88 -14.40 2.58
N LEU A 82 -18.57 -14.23 2.46
CA LEU A 82 -17.70 -15.16 1.72
C LEU A 82 -17.72 -16.56 2.32
N ALA A 83 -17.67 -16.67 3.66
CA ALA A 83 -17.75 -17.93 4.38
C ALA A 83 -19.11 -18.61 4.20
N LEU A 84 -20.21 -17.86 4.29
CA LEU A 84 -21.57 -18.37 4.08
C LEU A 84 -21.76 -18.94 2.66
N ILE A 85 -21.24 -18.22 1.63
CA ILE A 85 -21.29 -18.70 0.24
C ILE A 85 -20.44 -19.98 0.10
N GLY A 86 -19.24 -20.02 0.70
CA GLY A 86 -18.36 -21.20 0.67
C GLY A 86 -19.04 -22.43 1.30
N VAL A 87 -19.67 -22.28 2.45
CA VAL A 87 -20.44 -23.33 3.12
C VAL A 87 -21.65 -23.76 2.29
N GLY A 88 -22.39 -22.81 1.70
CA GLY A 88 -23.54 -23.09 0.84
C GLY A 88 -23.18 -23.91 -0.40
N LEU A 89 -21.99 -23.70 -0.96
CA LEU A 89 -21.47 -24.50 -2.08
C LEU A 89 -21.13 -25.94 -1.69
N ILE A 90 -20.69 -26.18 -0.46
CA ILE A 90 -20.29 -27.52 0.03
C ILE A 90 -21.51 -28.32 0.52
N VAL A 91 -22.45 -27.66 1.23
CA VAL A 91 -23.59 -28.32 1.90
C VAL A 91 -24.90 -27.95 1.20
N PRO A 92 -25.46 -28.81 0.32
CA PRO A 92 -26.70 -28.50 -0.41
C PRO A 92 -27.93 -28.25 0.48
N ARG A 93 -27.92 -28.78 1.71
CA ARG A 93 -29.03 -28.54 2.67
C ARG A 93 -29.09 -27.12 3.20
N PHE A 94 -27.98 -26.41 3.18
CA PHE A 94 -27.90 -25.00 3.61
C PHE A 94 -28.51 -24.06 2.56
N GLU A 95 -28.50 -24.45 1.28
CA GLU A 95 -29.14 -23.73 0.17
C GLU A 95 -30.65 -23.60 0.41
N HIS A 96 -31.32 -24.69 0.82
CA HIS A 96 -32.76 -24.68 1.17
C HIS A 96 -33.11 -23.86 2.42
N LEU A 97 -32.14 -23.68 3.35
CA LEU A 97 -32.37 -22.88 4.56
C LEU A 97 -32.27 -21.37 4.25
N LEU A 98 -31.35 -20.99 3.35
CA LEU A 98 -31.19 -19.62 2.87
C LEU A 98 -32.30 -19.18 1.91
N GLU A 99 -32.94 -20.12 1.20
CA GLU A 99 -34.08 -19.84 0.32
C GLU A 99 -35.38 -19.57 1.09
N LYS A 100 -35.55 -20.14 2.31
CA LYS A 100 -36.77 -19.99 3.11
C LYS A 100 -37.24 -18.53 3.34
N PRO A 101 -36.39 -17.55 3.70
CA PRO A 101 -36.84 -16.17 3.86
C PRO A 101 -37.26 -15.50 2.54
N PHE A 102 -36.73 -15.97 1.38
CA PHE A 102 -37.05 -15.43 0.07
C PHE A 102 -38.31 -16.07 -0.58
N THR A 103 -38.83 -17.18 -0.04
CA THR A 103 -40.06 -17.81 -0.54
C THR A 103 -41.33 -16.99 -0.22
N TRP A 104 -41.21 -15.97 0.63
CA TRP A 104 -42.29 -15.05 0.95
C TRP A 104 -42.57 -13.99 -0.13
N ILE A 105 -41.64 -13.84 -1.08
CA ILE A 105 -41.84 -12.97 -2.25
C ILE A 105 -42.62 -13.77 -3.30
N PRO A 106 -43.83 -13.34 -3.71
CA PRO A 106 -44.63 -14.08 -4.69
C PRO A 106 -43.86 -14.17 -6.00
N GLN A 107 -43.32 -15.35 -6.28
CA GLN A 107 -42.66 -15.66 -7.54
C GLN A 107 -43.73 -15.78 -8.63
N ARG A 108 -44.14 -14.64 -9.25
CA ARG A 108 -44.74 -14.70 -10.57
C ARG A 108 -43.68 -15.32 -11.48
N ARG A 109 -43.96 -16.50 -12.02
CA ARG A 109 -43.07 -17.19 -12.99
C ARG A 109 -42.85 -16.23 -14.18
N PRO A 110 -41.66 -15.63 -14.33
CA PRO A 110 -41.34 -14.88 -15.54
C PRO A 110 -41.08 -15.92 -16.65
N ASP A 111 -41.56 -15.68 -17.83
CA ASP A 111 -41.27 -16.47 -19.03
C ASP A 111 -39.75 -16.71 -19.12
N ALA A 112 -39.36 -17.95 -19.35
CA ALA A 112 -37.98 -18.42 -19.35
C ALA A 112 -37.03 -17.64 -20.28
N ALA A 113 -37.58 -16.90 -21.25
CA ALA A 113 -36.82 -16.03 -22.14
C ALA A 113 -36.33 -14.70 -21.50
N LYS A 114 -36.96 -14.26 -20.37
CA LYS A 114 -36.64 -12.97 -19.70
C LYS A 114 -35.78 -13.10 -18.42
N SER A 115 -35.40 -14.31 -18.02
CA SER A 115 -34.75 -14.58 -16.71
C SER A 115 -33.24 -14.32 -16.65
N GLY A 116 -32.60 -13.82 -17.70
CA GLY A 116 -31.16 -13.53 -17.71
C GLY A 116 -30.75 -12.33 -16.85
N PHE A 117 -31.51 -11.26 -16.91
CA PHE A 117 -31.20 -10.01 -16.22
C PHE A 117 -31.29 -10.09 -14.67
N PRO A 118 -32.33 -10.72 -14.05
CA PRO A 118 -32.38 -10.91 -12.60
C PRO A 118 -31.26 -11.79 -12.07
N LEU A 119 -30.84 -12.80 -12.83
CA LEU A 119 -29.67 -13.63 -12.48
C LEU A 119 -28.39 -12.80 -12.47
N GLY A 120 -28.21 -11.91 -13.45
CA GLY A 120 -27.09 -10.97 -13.49
C GLY A 120 -27.09 -10.01 -12.31
N LEU A 121 -28.25 -9.49 -11.90
CA LEU A 121 -28.43 -8.65 -10.72
C LEU A 121 -27.97 -9.37 -9.42
N ALA A 122 -28.39 -10.60 -9.22
CA ALA A 122 -28.00 -11.40 -8.06
C ALA A 122 -26.49 -11.69 -8.03
N LEU A 123 -25.89 -12.04 -9.18
CA LEU A 123 -24.45 -12.27 -9.32
C LEU A 123 -23.64 -11.01 -9.05
N GLY A 124 -24.09 -9.85 -9.48
CA GLY A 124 -23.40 -8.58 -9.24
C GLY A 124 -23.34 -8.19 -7.76
N ALA A 125 -24.40 -8.45 -6.99
CA ALA A 125 -24.41 -8.22 -5.54
C ALA A 125 -23.41 -9.13 -4.80
N VAL A 126 -23.28 -10.39 -5.23
CA VAL A 126 -22.33 -11.36 -4.68
C VAL A 126 -20.87 -11.00 -5.05
N TYR A 127 -20.67 -10.28 -6.15
CA TYR A 127 -19.34 -9.91 -6.65
C TYR A 127 -18.68 -8.76 -5.87
N VAL A 128 -19.45 -7.92 -5.20
CA VAL A 128 -18.96 -6.72 -4.48
C VAL A 128 -17.86 -7.03 -3.46
N PRO A 129 -17.98 -8.04 -2.56
CA PRO A 129 -16.91 -8.34 -1.60
C PRO A 129 -15.61 -8.86 -2.25
N CYS A 130 -15.70 -9.44 -3.47
CA CYS A 130 -14.53 -9.95 -4.18
C CYS A 130 -13.71 -8.83 -4.88
N ALA A 131 -14.33 -7.69 -5.16
CA ALA A 131 -13.68 -6.50 -5.71
C ALA A 131 -13.04 -5.62 -4.62
N GLY A 132 -12.97 -6.08 -3.37
CA GLY A 132 -12.57 -5.35 -2.17
C GLY A 132 -11.34 -4.45 -2.28
N PRO A 133 -10.17 -4.89 -2.81
CA PRO A 133 -9.00 -4.04 -2.94
C PRO A 133 -9.20 -2.84 -3.87
N ILE A 134 -9.98 -3.01 -4.95
CA ILE A 134 -10.26 -1.95 -5.92
C ILE A 134 -11.42 -1.08 -5.43
N LEU A 135 -12.40 -1.69 -4.75
CA LEU A 135 -13.43 -0.93 -4.06
C LEU A 135 -12.84 -0.05 -2.96
N ALA A 136 -11.82 -0.50 -2.24
CA ALA A 136 -11.08 0.34 -1.30
C ALA A 136 -10.45 1.56 -1.99
N ALA A 137 -9.88 1.39 -3.19
CA ALA A 137 -9.36 2.51 -3.98
C ALA A 137 -10.49 3.44 -4.48
N ILE A 138 -11.62 2.88 -4.91
CA ILE A 138 -12.80 3.65 -5.36
C ILE A 138 -13.50 4.33 -4.18
N THR A 139 -13.59 3.68 -3.01
CA THR A 139 -14.18 4.29 -1.80
C THR A 139 -13.29 5.37 -1.22
N VAL A 140 -11.97 5.24 -1.30
CA VAL A 140 -11.03 6.33 -0.97
C VAL A 140 -11.24 7.51 -1.93
N ALA A 141 -11.41 7.27 -3.23
CA ALA A 141 -11.76 8.31 -4.19
C ALA A 141 -13.18 8.89 -3.98
N GLY A 142 -14.16 8.07 -3.52
CA GLY A 142 -15.54 8.50 -3.25
C GLY A 142 -15.74 9.12 -1.85
N ALA A 143 -14.96 8.75 -0.85
CA ALA A 143 -15.02 9.31 0.51
C ALA A 143 -14.50 10.76 0.59
N THR A 144 -13.93 11.28 -0.48
CA THR A 144 -13.54 12.69 -0.62
C THR A 144 -14.73 13.64 -0.88
N GLY A 145 -15.97 13.16 -0.78
CA GLY A 145 -17.17 14.01 -0.73
C GLY A 145 -17.74 14.43 -2.08
N GLN A 146 -17.16 14.02 -3.18
CA GLN A 146 -17.76 14.20 -4.51
C GLN A 146 -17.96 12.84 -5.18
N VAL A 147 -19.18 12.30 -5.09
CA VAL A 147 -19.69 11.33 -6.06
C VAL A 147 -19.86 12.11 -7.37
N GLY A 148 -18.77 12.45 -8.02
CA GLY A 148 -18.75 13.18 -9.27
C GLY A 148 -18.82 12.26 -10.49
N ALA A 149 -18.93 12.86 -11.67
CA ALA A 149 -18.94 12.15 -12.94
C ALA A 149 -17.71 11.22 -13.12
N ASP A 150 -16.57 11.57 -12.52
CA ASP A 150 -15.32 10.81 -12.60
C ASP A 150 -15.40 9.45 -11.88
N THR A 151 -16.01 9.39 -10.71
CA THR A 151 -16.23 8.14 -9.95
C THR A 151 -17.20 7.23 -10.70
N ALA A 152 -18.25 7.81 -11.30
CA ALA A 152 -19.21 7.06 -12.11
C ALA A 152 -18.56 6.48 -13.37
N VAL A 153 -17.74 7.26 -14.08
CA VAL A 153 -16.99 6.83 -15.26
C VAL A 153 -16.01 5.70 -14.89
N LEU A 154 -15.25 5.84 -13.82
CA LEU A 154 -14.31 4.82 -13.35
C LEU A 154 -15.03 3.51 -13.00
N THR A 155 -16.15 3.59 -12.28
CA THR A 155 -16.93 2.40 -11.86
C THR A 155 -17.55 1.68 -13.06
N VAL A 156 -18.13 2.43 -14.00
CA VAL A 156 -18.74 1.86 -15.21
C VAL A 156 -17.70 1.23 -16.12
N THR A 157 -16.58 1.91 -16.36
CA THR A 157 -15.50 1.39 -17.20
C THR A 157 -14.81 0.17 -16.57
N PHE A 158 -14.68 0.13 -15.24
CA PHE A 158 -14.22 -1.04 -14.51
C PHE A 158 -15.18 -2.23 -14.66
N ALA A 159 -16.49 -2.01 -14.49
CA ALA A 159 -17.50 -3.04 -14.65
C ALA A 159 -17.54 -3.59 -16.09
N LEU A 160 -17.35 -2.73 -17.08
CA LEU A 160 -17.22 -3.12 -18.48
C LEU A 160 -15.94 -3.92 -18.73
N GLY A 161 -14.82 -3.51 -18.15
CA GLY A 161 -13.54 -4.23 -18.23
C GLY A 161 -13.63 -5.65 -17.67
N ALA A 162 -14.28 -5.82 -16.50
CA ALA A 162 -14.52 -7.13 -15.89
C ALA A 162 -15.53 -7.99 -16.67
N ALA A 163 -16.44 -7.36 -17.41
CA ALA A 163 -17.42 -8.06 -18.25
C ALA A 163 -16.80 -8.71 -19.49
N ILE A 164 -15.70 -8.18 -20.03
CA ILE A 164 -15.06 -8.68 -21.25
C ILE A 164 -14.56 -10.14 -21.10
N PRO A 165 -13.73 -10.50 -20.09
CA PRO A 165 -13.30 -11.88 -19.89
C PRO A 165 -14.49 -12.82 -19.65
N LEU A 166 -15.48 -12.39 -18.87
CA LEU A 166 -16.68 -13.17 -18.60
C LEU A 166 -17.48 -13.47 -19.89
N LEU A 167 -17.57 -12.47 -20.77
CA LEU A 167 -18.23 -12.64 -22.09
C LEU A 167 -17.45 -13.62 -22.98
N VAL A 168 -16.12 -13.47 -23.04
CA VAL A 168 -15.27 -14.37 -23.81
C VAL A 168 -15.42 -15.81 -23.32
N PHE A 169 -15.38 -16.03 -22.00
CA PHE A 169 -15.58 -17.35 -21.40
C PHE A 169 -17.01 -17.87 -21.65
N ALA A 170 -18.04 -17.03 -21.56
CA ALA A 170 -19.43 -17.43 -21.82
C ALA A 170 -19.64 -17.84 -23.29
N LEU A 171 -18.99 -17.17 -24.24
CA LEU A 171 -19.06 -17.47 -25.67
C LEU A 171 -18.20 -18.70 -26.05
N ALA A 172 -16.97 -18.79 -25.54
CA ALA A 172 -16.07 -19.92 -25.76
C ALA A 172 -16.64 -21.20 -25.15
N GLY A 173 -17.28 -21.10 -24.00
CA GLY A 173 -17.87 -22.23 -23.30
C GLY A 173 -18.99 -22.95 -24.04
N ARG A 174 -19.70 -22.27 -24.94
CA ARG A 174 -20.70 -22.94 -25.81
C ARG A 174 -20.12 -24.01 -26.72
N GLY A 175 -18.89 -23.80 -27.24
CA GLY A 175 -18.21 -24.78 -28.09
C GLY A 175 -17.64 -25.96 -27.30
N VAL A 176 -17.18 -25.72 -26.06
CA VAL A 176 -16.57 -26.73 -25.20
C VAL A 176 -17.63 -27.57 -24.48
N ALA A 177 -18.70 -26.98 -24.01
CA ALA A 177 -19.76 -27.67 -23.25
C ALA A 177 -20.51 -28.72 -24.12
N GLN A 178 -20.58 -28.53 -25.46
CA GLN A 178 -21.16 -29.50 -26.38
C GLN A 178 -20.29 -30.75 -26.60
N ARG A 179 -18.98 -30.67 -26.34
CA ARG A 179 -18.02 -31.76 -26.56
C ARG A 179 -17.65 -32.57 -25.32
N VAL A 180 -17.98 -32.10 -24.11
CA VAL A 180 -17.51 -32.73 -22.85
C VAL A 180 -18.69 -33.24 -22.01
N GLN A 181 -19.30 -34.35 -22.42
CA GLN A 181 -20.24 -35.14 -21.61
C GLN A 181 -19.63 -35.59 -20.26
N ALA A 182 -18.31 -35.70 -20.15
CA ALA A 182 -17.58 -36.01 -18.90
C ALA A 182 -17.72 -34.95 -17.81
N PHE A 183 -17.98 -33.69 -18.16
CA PHE A 183 -18.10 -32.60 -17.17
C PHE A 183 -19.40 -32.67 -16.35
N ARG A 184 -20.47 -33.23 -16.94
CA ARG A 184 -21.74 -33.45 -16.25
C ARG A 184 -21.64 -34.45 -15.08
N LYS A 185 -20.78 -35.46 -15.18
CA LYS A 185 -20.57 -36.48 -14.13
C LYS A 185 -19.74 -35.95 -12.93
N ARG A 186 -18.98 -34.86 -13.09
CA ARG A 186 -18.11 -34.29 -12.03
C ARG A 186 -18.63 -32.98 -11.42
N GLN A 187 -19.85 -32.57 -11.72
CA GLN A 187 -20.43 -31.30 -11.27
C GLN A 187 -20.37 -31.12 -9.73
N ARG A 188 -20.63 -32.20 -8.99
CA ARG A 188 -20.56 -32.20 -7.51
C ARG A 188 -19.13 -31.96 -7.01
N GLY A 189 -18.14 -32.57 -7.64
CA GLY A 189 -16.73 -32.37 -7.29
C GLY A 189 -16.26 -30.95 -7.51
N VAL A 190 -16.58 -30.34 -8.67
CA VAL A 190 -16.23 -28.95 -8.98
C VAL A 190 -16.86 -27.96 -7.98
N ARG A 191 -18.12 -28.18 -7.59
CA ARG A 191 -18.83 -27.36 -6.61
C ARG A 191 -18.19 -27.44 -5.22
N ILE A 192 -17.84 -28.63 -4.76
CA ILE A 192 -17.16 -28.85 -3.48
C ILE A 192 -15.76 -28.24 -3.49
N THR A 193 -14.99 -28.44 -4.57
CA THR A 193 -13.64 -27.86 -4.68
C THR A 193 -13.69 -26.34 -4.67
N ALA A 194 -14.63 -25.72 -5.37
CA ALA A 194 -14.82 -24.28 -5.36
C ALA A 194 -15.19 -23.75 -3.95
N GLY A 195 -16.08 -24.45 -3.23
CA GLY A 195 -16.45 -24.11 -1.85
C GLY A 195 -15.27 -24.23 -0.87
N VAL A 196 -14.45 -25.27 -1.00
CA VAL A 196 -13.25 -25.48 -0.18
C VAL A 196 -12.21 -24.37 -0.45
N VAL A 197 -11.99 -24.01 -1.72
CA VAL A 197 -11.08 -22.90 -2.09
C VAL A 197 -11.58 -21.58 -1.51
N MET A 198 -12.89 -21.30 -1.57
CA MET A 198 -13.46 -20.09 -0.98
C MET A 198 -13.30 -20.03 0.54
N LEU A 199 -13.52 -21.14 1.24
CA LEU A 199 -13.32 -21.21 2.68
C LEU A 199 -11.84 -21.08 3.04
N ALA A 200 -10.95 -21.72 2.30
CA ALA A 200 -9.50 -21.57 2.48
C ALA A 200 -9.05 -20.11 2.27
N LEU A 201 -9.59 -19.42 1.27
CA LEU A 201 -9.35 -18.00 1.06
C LEU A 201 -9.91 -17.13 2.21
N ALA A 202 -11.13 -17.42 2.69
CA ALA A 202 -11.72 -16.69 3.81
C ALA A 202 -10.87 -16.84 5.08
N VAL A 203 -10.46 -18.07 5.41
CA VAL A 203 -9.56 -18.38 6.54
C VAL A 203 -8.20 -17.70 6.32
N GLY A 204 -7.65 -17.75 5.11
CA GLY A 204 -6.40 -17.09 4.78
C GLY A 204 -6.45 -15.56 4.99
N LEU A 205 -7.57 -14.93 4.66
CA LEU A 205 -7.79 -13.49 4.87
C LEU A 205 -7.93 -13.13 6.36
N VAL A 206 -8.54 -14.00 7.18
CA VAL A 206 -8.62 -13.82 8.63
C VAL A 206 -7.23 -13.86 9.27
N PHE A 207 -6.38 -14.79 8.86
CA PHE A 207 -5.01 -14.93 9.37
C PHE A 207 -3.97 -14.09 8.63
N ASN A 208 -4.39 -13.15 7.76
CA ASN A 208 -3.49 -12.34 6.92
C ASN A 208 -2.49 -13.18 6.08
N LEU A 209 -2.86 -14.42 5.74
CA LEU A 209 -2.06 -15.34 4.94
C LEU A 209 -1.62 -14.76 3.57
N PRO A 210 -2.42 -13.89 2.90
CA PRO A 210 -1.95 -13.23 1.67
C PRO A 210 -0.68 -12.42 1.86
N GLN A 211 -0.47 -11.82 3.04
CA GLN A 211 0.77 -11.09 3.36
C GLN A 211 1.95 -12.06 3.55
N LEU A 212 1.70 -13.27 4.05
CA LEU A 212 2.72 -14.33 4.16
C LEU A 212 3.00 -14.98 2.80
N LEU A 213 1.98 -15.20 1.97
CA LEU A 213 2.10 -15.75 0.62
C LEU A 213 2.75 -14.77 -0.37
N GLN A 214 2.48 -13.46 -0.26
CA GLN A 214 3.19 -12.43 -1.03
C GLN A 214 4.70 -12.42 -0.75
N ARG A 215 5.13 -12.92 0.41
CA ARG A 215 6.55 -13.14 0.72
C ARG A 215 7.14 -14.38 0.03
N ALA A 216 6.32 -15.33 -0.40
CA ALA A 216 6.73 -16.64 -0.93
C ALA A 216 6.53 -16.82 -2.43
N VAL A 217 5.70 -15.99 -3.08
CA VAL A 217 5.41 -16.09 -4.52
C VAL A 217 6.27 -15.10 -5.30
N PRO A 218 7.05 -15.57 -6.31
CA PRO A 218 7.76 -14.66 -7.21
C PRO A 218 6.77 -13.74 -7.93
N ASP A 219 7.06 -12.45 -7.91
CA ASP A 219 6.19 -11.40 -8.46
C ASP A 219 6.29 -11.38 -9.99
N TYR A 220 5.42 -12.14 -10.68
CA TYR A 220 5.35 -12.17 -12.15
C TYR A 220 4.79 -10.87 -12.76
N THR A 221 4.30 -9.97 -11.91
CA THR A 221 3.82 -8.64 -12.31
C THR A 221 4.92 -7.58 -12.24
N ALA A 222 6.09 -7.89 -11.68
CA ALA A 222 7.20 -6.95 -11.51
C ALA A 222 7.68 -6.36 -12.84
N GLY A 223 7.72 -7.16 -13.91
CA GLY A 223 8.12 -6.67 -15.25
C GLY A 223 7.15 -5.65 -15.84
N LEU A 224 5.85 -5.83 -15.62
CA LEU A 224 4.83 -4.89 -16.08
C LEU A 224 4.82 -3.59 -15.25
N GLN A 225 5.11 -3.71 -13.94
CA GLN A 225 5.28 -2.55 -13.07
C GLN A 225 6.56 -1.77 -13.38
N GLU A 226 7.64 -2.45 -13.79
CA GLU A 226 8.89 -1.82 -14.17
C GLU A 226 8.69 -0.96 -15.44
N GLU A 227 8.00 -1.49 -16.45
CA GLU A 227 7.69 -0.79 -17.71
C GLU A 227 6.74 0.41 -17.49
N LEU A 228 5.80 0.30 -16.54
CA LEU A 228 4.92 1.40 -16.14
C LEU A 228 5.63 2.47 -15.30
N ASN A 229 6.62 2.08 -14.49
CA ASN A 229 7.40 3.02 -13.66
C ASN A 229 8.51 3.74 -14.43
N GLU A 230 8.98 3.19 -15.56
CA GLU A 230 9.96 3.83 -16.43
C GLU A 230 9.34 4.94 -17.29
N ASN A 231 8.03 4.93 -17.51
CA ASN A 231 7.35 5.95 -18.30
C ASN A 231 7.03 7.17 -17.43
N GLU A 232 7.79 8.25 -17.62
CA GLU A 232 7.68 9.51 -16.87
C GLU A 232 6.28 10.14 -16.97
N GLN A 233 5.60 9.98 -18.11
CA GLN A 233 4.21 10.43 -18.30
C GLN A 233 3.19 9.60 -17.51
N VAL A 234 3.42 8.29 -17.35
CA VAL A 234 2.58 7.41 -16.52
C VAL A 234 2.85 7.68 -15.04
N ARG A 235 4.10 7.95 -14.67
CA ARG A 235 4.50 8.32 -13.31
C ARG A 235 3.95 9.69 -12.89
N GLU A 236 3.88 10.64 -13.83
CA GLU A 236 3.29 11.96 -13.64
C GLU A 236 1.75 11.91 -13.61
N ALA A 237 1.14 11.05 -14.43
CA ALA A 237 -0.31 10.81 -14.46
C ALA A 237 -0.81 9.96 -13.28
N LEU A 238 -0.01 9.02 -12.77
CA LEU A 238 -0.26 8.26 -11.53
C LEU A 238 0.11 9.06 -10.28
N ASN A 239 0.70 10.22 -10.45
CA ASN A 239 1.15 11.23 -9.51
C ASN A 239 1.27 10.69 -8.08
N LEU A 240 2.45 10.15 -7.74
CA LEU A 240 2.76 9.58 -6.42
C LEU A 240 2.60 10.60 -5.25
N GLY A 241 2.19 11.83 -5.55
CA GLY A 241 1.78 12.86 -4.59
C GLY A 241 0.32 12.78 -4.15
N GLY A 242 -0.34 11.64 -4.37
CA GLY A 242 -1.75 11.43 -4.01
C GLY A 242 -2.74 12.18 -4.91
N LEU A 243 -3.96 11.67 -4.96
CA LEU A 243 -5.05 12.34 -5.68
C LEU A 243 -5.38 13.67 -5.00
N GLU A 244 -5.45 14.72 -5.78
CA GLU A 244 -5.94 16.03 -5.33
C GLU A 244 -7.42 15.92 -4.93
N ASN A 245 -7.75 16.47 -3.77
CA ASN A 245 -9.10 16.51 -3.24
C ASN A 245 -9.34 17.85 -2.51
N GLU A 246 -10.59 18.10 -2.11
CA GLU A 246 -10.96 19.36 -1.45
C GLU A 246 -10.16 19.67 -0.16
N GLN A 247 -9.61 18.65 0.53
CA GLN A 247 -8.83 18.85 1.74
C GLN A 247 -7.35 19.17 1.45
N ASN A 248 -6.80 18.71 0.34
CA ASN A 248 -5.37 18.76 0.08
C ASN A 248 -4.96 19.63 -1.12
N LYS A 249 -5.91 20.19 -1.87
CA LYS A 249 -5.67 21.00 -3.07
C LYS A 249 -4.82 22.24 -2.84
N ASP A 250 -4.86 22.76 -1.63
CA ASP A 250 -4.15 23.99 -1.26
C ASP A 250 -2.73 23.73 -0.70
N LEU A 251 -2.34 22.48 -0.46
CA LEU A 251 -1.03 22.13 0.09
C LEU A 251 0.12 22.58 -0.83
N ASP A 252 -0.10 22.59 -2.13
CA ASP A 252 0.90 23.05 -3.12
C ASP A 252 1.17 24.58 -3.09
N ARG A 253 0.36 25.35 -2.34
CA ARG A 253 0.62 26.78 -2.12
C ARG A 253 1.83 27.02 -1.23
N CYS A 254 2.29 25.99 -0.49
CA CYS A 254 3.46 26.09 0.35
C CYS A 254 4.70 25.55 -0.33
N SER A 255 5.79 26.31 -0.18
CA SER A 255 7.12 25.88 -0.61
C SER A 255 7.78 25.03 0.49
N ALA A 256 8.29 23.85 0.12
CA ALA A 256 9.06 23.01 1.05
C ALA A 256 10.40 23.63 1.51
N THR A 257 10.80 24.75 0.91
CA THR A 257 12.01 25.52 1.25
C THR A 257 11.71 26.84 1.94
N ALA A 258 10.44 27.14 2.24
CA ALA A 258 10.04 28.38 2.90
C ALA A 258 10.68 28.48 4.30
N LYS A 259 11.12 29.69 4.65
CA LYS A 259 11.70 29.98 5.99
C LYS A 259 10.76 30.82 6.86
N THR A 260 9.54 31.01 6.39
CA THR A 260 8.48 31.77 7.05
C THR A 260 7.18 30.98 7.02
N LEU A 261 6.24 31.32 7.89
CA LEU A 261 4.91 30.74 7.90
C LEU A 261 4.12 31.14 6.64
N GLU A 262 3.57 30.15 5.95
CA GLU A 262 2.70 30.30 4.80
C GLU A 262 1.26 29.92 5.12
N ARG A 263 0.36 29.83 4.15
CA ARG A 263 -1.02 29.34 4.28
C ARG A 263 -1.30 28.31 3.21
N CYS A 264 -1.23 27.03 3.59
CA CYS A 264 -1.33 25.89 2.70
C CYS A 264 -2.70 25.18 2.78
N GLY A 265 -3.73 25.89 3.21
CA GLY A 265 -5.07 25.30 3.39
C GLY A 265 -5.29 24.60 4.72
N THR A 266 -6.46 24.01 4.89
CA THR A 266 -6.82 23.24 6.08
C THR A 266 -6.05 21.92 6.10
N ALA A 267 -5.56 21.53 7.28
CA ALA A 267 -4.87 20.25 7.44
C ALA A 267 -5.79 19.06 7.07
N PRO A 268 -5.35 18.18 6.19
CA PRO A 268 -6.11 16.99 5.84
C PRO A 268 -6.27 16.04 7.03
N ASP A 269 -7.37 15.27 7.05
CA ASP A 269 -7.61 14.27 8.10
C ASP A 269 -6.59 13.13 8.06
N ILE A 270 -6.24 12.59 9.23
CA ILE A 270 -5.48 11.35 9.37
C ILE A 270 -6.42 10.20 9.05
N ARG A 271 -6.08 9.36 8.06
CA ARG A 271 -6.96 8.31 7.52
C ARG A 271 -6.25 6.96 7.40
N GLY A 272 -7.03 5.88 7.39
CA GLY A 272 -6.53 4.53 7.08
C GLY A 272 -5.54 3.98 8.12
N VAL A 273 -5.55 4.51 9.33
CA VAL A 273 -4.67 4.07 10.42
C VAL A 273 -5.07 2.67 10.87
N GLN A 274 -4.14 1.71 10.79
CA GLN A 274 -4.37 0.35 11.25
C GLN A 274 -4.28 0.22 12.76
N GLN A 275 -3.37 0.97 13.36
CA GLN A 275 -3.13 0.94 14.80
C GLN A 275 -2.48 2.24 15.25
N TRP A 276 -2.78 2.64 16.48
CA TRP A 276 -2.09 3.70 17.18
C TRP A 276 -1.14 3.13 18.23
N LEU A 277 0.04 3.71 18.35
CA LEU A 277 0.99 3.44 19.43
C LEU A 277 1.11 4.69 20.31
N ASN A 278 1.41 4.48 21.58
CA ASN A 278 1.60 5.50 22.60
C ASN A 278 0.32 6.30 22.95
N SER A 279 -0.81 6.06 22.30
CA SER A 279 -2.07 6.77 22.58
C SER A 279 -3.30 5.99 22.08
N ALA A 280 -4.49 6.44 22.52
CA ALA A 280 -5.75 6.20 21.83
C ALA A 280 -5.75 6.92 20.47
N PRO A 281 -6.69 6.59 19.55
CA PRO A 281 -6.86 7.31 18.29
C PRO A 281 -6.98 8.82 18.47
N VAL A 282 -6.28 9.59 17.64
CA VAL A 282 -6.24 11.06 17.70
C VAL A 282 -6.97 11.63 16.48
N ASP A 283 -7.92 12.53 16.72
CA ASP A 283 -8.58 13.34 15.69
C ASP A 283 -8.01 14.76 15.71
N LEU A 284 -7.56 15.26 14.55
CA LEU A 284 -7.03 16.62 14.42
C LEU A 284 -8.05 17.70 14.81
N LYS A 285 -9.35 17.43 14.66
CA LYS A 285 -10.40 18.37 15.09
C LYS A 285 -10.42 18.57 16.59
N SER A 286 -10.08 17.54 17.37
CA SER A 286 -9.99 17.63 18.83
C SER A 286 -8.78 18.42 19.32
N LEU A 287 -7.82 18.70 18.43
CA LEU A 287 -6.60 19.46 18.73
C LEU A 287 -6.70 20.93 18.35
N ARG A 288 -7.89 21.45 18.02
CA ARG A 288 -8.08 22.89 17.83
C ARG A 288 -7.66 23.67 19.08
N GLY A 289 -7.01 24.80 18.88
CA GLY A 289 -6.36 25.58 19.96
C GLY A 289 -4.93 25.11 20.28
N LYS A 290 -4.45 24.04 19.66
CA LYS A 290 -3.07 23.54 19.80
C LYS A 290 -2.31 23.67 18.47
N VAL A 291 -1.00 23.87 18.57
CA VAL A 291 -0.10 23.75 17.42
C VAL A 291 0.20 22.27 17.21
N VAL A 292 0.06 21.79 15.97
CA VAL A 292 0.29 20.37 15.65
C VAL A 292 1.44 20.24 14.68
N LEU A 293 2.34 19.29 14.94
CA LEU A 293 3.38 18.86 14.02
C LEU A 293 3.09 17.42 13.59
N ILE A 294 2.78 17.21 12.32
CA ILE A 294 2.73 15.88 11.70
C ILE A 294 4.13 15.54 11.19
N ASP A 295 4.65 14.40 11.64
CA ASP A 295 5.97 13.87 11.26
C ASP A 295 5.78 12.55 10.51
N PHE A 296 6.00 12.55 9.19
CA PHE A 296 6.01 11.34 8.37
C PHE A 296 7.38 10.68 8.45
N TRP A 297 7.42 9.43 8.90
CA TRP A 297 8.65 8.72 9.11
C TRP A 297 8.55 7.22 8.82
N ALA A 298 9.69 6.58 8.59
CA ALA A 298 9.85 5.14 8.52
C ALA A 298 11.05 4.74 9.39
N TYR A 299 10.95 3.65 10.13
CA TYR A 299 11.94 3.40 11.18
C TYR A 299 13.31 2.92 10.65
N SER A 300 13.37 2.35 9.43
CA SER A 300 14.63 1.95 8.83
C SER A 300 15.29 3.06 8.00
N CYS A 301 14.54 4.13 7.68
CA CYS A 301 15.02 5.29 6.94
C CYS A 301 16.07 6.06 7.74
N ILE A 302 17.30 6.19 7.22
CA ILE A 302 18.40 6.86 7.91
C ILE A 302 18.15 8.36 8.09
N ASN A 303 17.52 9.01 7.10
CA ASN A 303 17.18 10.44 7.17
C ASN A 303 16.17 10.70 8.29
N CYS A 304 15.20 9.78 8.47
CA CYS A 304 14.26 9.84 9.59
C CYS A 304 14.98 9.66 10.93
N GLN A 305 15.92 8.70 11.00
CA GLN A 305 16.69 8.45 12.23
C GLN A 305 17.49 9.67 12.67
N ARG A 306 17.97 10.50 11.73
CA ARG A 306 18.63 11.80 12.03
C ARG A 306 17.65 12.90 12.43
N SER A 307 16.43 12.88 11.88
CA SER A 307 15.38 13.85 12.19
C SER A 307 14.74 13.61 13.56
N LEU A 308 14.54 12.35 13.96
CA LEU A 308 13.81 11.97 15.18
C LEU A 308 14.34 12.59 16.48
N PRO A 309 15.67 12.76 16.71
CA PRO A 309 16.19 13.45 17.90
C PRO A 309 15.65 14.88 18.04
N HIS A 310 15.52 15.61 16.93
CA HIS A 310 14.96 16.97 16.92
C HIS A 310 13.47 16.95 17.24
N VAL A 311 12.69 16.09 16.57
CA VAL A 311 11.24 15.97 16.77
C VAL A 311 10.91 15.55 18.20
N THR A 312 11.66 14.60 18.76
CA THR A 312 11.48 14.16 20.16
C THR A 312 11.89 15.25 21.16
N ALA A 313 12.91 16.06 20.84
CA ALA A 313 13.30 17.20 21.66
C ALA A 313 12.21 18.29 21.66
N TRP A 314 11.65 18.63 20.49
CA TRP A 314 10.55 19.60 20.39
C TRP A 314 9.30 19.12 21.12
N ASP A 315 8.91 17.85 20.98
CA ASP A 315 7.77 17.29 21.73
C ASP A 315 8.00 17.43 23.24
N ARG A 316 9.20 17.14 23.74
CA ARG A 316 9.53 17.25 25.15
C ARG A 316 9.54 18.70 25.63
N ALA A 317 10.11 19.62 24.85
CA ALA A 317 10.28 21.01 25.23
C ALA A 317 8.97 21.81 25.18
N TYR A 318 8.12 21.52 24.18
CA TYR A 318 6.97 22.41 23.88
C TYR A 318 5.60 21.74 24.09
N ARG A 319 5.53 20.51 24.57
CA ARG A 319 4.26 19.81 24.81
C ARG A 319 3.37 20.60 25.79
N ASP A 320 3.95 21.08 26.89
CA ASP A 320 3.23 21.83 27.92
C ASP A 320 2.85 23.24 27.43
N ALA A 321 3.62 23.82 26.52
CA ALA A 321 3.32 25.06 25.84
C ALA A 321 2.27 24.94 24.72
N GLY A 322 1.74 23.75 24.48
CA GLY A 322 0.66 23.55 23.51
C GLY A 322 1.03 22.89 22.19
N LEU A 323 2.29 22.45 21.98
CA LEU A 323 2.65 21.62 20.83
C LEU A 323 2.08 20.21 20.99
N ARG A 324 1.60 19.65 19.90
CA ARG A 324 1.22 18.23 19.77
C ARG A 324 1.93 17.64 18.56
N VAL A 325 2.83 16.72 18.80
CA VAL A 325 3.50 15.95 17.74
C VAL A 325 2.70 14.69 17.47
N ILE A 326 2.49 14.34 16.21
CA ILE A 326 1.89 13.09 15.75
C ILE A 326 2.80 12.49 14.71
N GLY A 327 3.37 11.31 14.99
CA GLY A 327 4.15 10.54 14.03
C GLY A 327 3.23 9.74 13.12
N ILE A 328 3.38 9.87 11.83
CA ILE A 328 2.74 9.00 10.83
C ILE A 328 3.81 8.04 10.32
N HIS A 329 3.77 6.81 10.83
CA HIS A 329 4.68 5.79 10.35
C HIS A 329 4.16 5.23 9.01
N ALA A 330 4.80 5.65 7.93
CA ALA A 330 4.49 5.28 6.55
C ALA A 330 5.56 4.31 6.04
N PRO A 331 5.26 3.01 5.86
CA PRO A 331 6.28 2.00 5.60
C PRO A 331 6.87 2.12 4.19
N GLU A 332 8.20 2.05 4.10
CA GLU A 332 8.92 1.91 2.84
C GLU A 332 9.07 0.43 2.45
N TYR A 333 9.26 -0.45 3.44
CA TYR A 333 9.45 -1.89 3.25
C TYR A 333 8.32 -2.69 3.90
N ALA A 334 8.13 -3.93 3.42
CA ALA A 334 7.08 -4.81 3.93
C ALA A 334 7.23 -5.13 5.43
N PHE A 335 8.45 -5.25 5.95
CA PHE A 335 8.71 -5.52 7.36
C PHE A 335 8.35 -4.32 8.28
N GLU A 336 8.24 -3.13 7.74
CA GLU A 336 7.84 -1.93 8.47
C GLU A 336 6.33 -1.85 8.71
N LYS A 337 5.54 -2.73 8.08
CA LYS A 337 4.10 -2.86 8.33
C LYS A 337 3.78 -3.62 9.61
N ASP A 338 4.78 -4.30 10.20
CA ASP A 338 4.61 -5.04 11.44
C ASP A 338 4.58 -4.08 12.63
N ALA A 339 3.45 -4.09 13.37
CA ALA A 339 3.26 -3.18 14.51
C ALA A 339 4.25 -3.44 15.65
N GLY A 340 4.69 -4.69 15.84
CA GLY A 340 5.70 -5.05 16.83
C GLY A 340 7.06 -4.44 16.50
N ASN A 341 7.46 -4.47 15.23
CA ASN A 341 8.70 -3.84 14.76
C ASN A 341 8.67 -2.31 14.96
N VAL A 342 7.52 -1.67 14.64
CA VAL A 342 7.36 -0.22 14.84
C VAL A 342 7.36 0.13 16.31
N ALA A 343 6.68 -0.64 17.17
CA ALA A 343 6.69 -0.44 18.62
C ALA A 343 8.09 -0.61 19.22
N ASP A 344 8.90 -1.55 18.72
CA ASP A 344 10.29 -1.68 19.12
C ASP A 344 11.13 -0.45 18.71
N ALA A 345 10.90 0.04 17.50
CA ALA A 345 11.56 1.25 17.01
C ALA A 345 11.17 2.50 17.80
N THR A 346 9.90 2.68 18.18
CA THR A 346 9.47 3.82 19.03
C THR A 346 10.18 3.81 20.37
N ARG A 347 10.33 2.64 21.00
CA ARG A 347 11.10 2.51 22.26
C ARG A 347 12.58 2.88 22.07
N ARG A 348 13.20 2.34 21.02
CA ARG A 348 14.62 2.57 20.71
C ARG A 348 14.95 4.03 20.41
N PHE A 349 14.04 4.74 19.73
CA PHE A 349 14.21 6.16 19.40
C PHE A 349 13.65 7.11 20.46
N GLY A 350 13.10 6.59 21.56
CA GLY A 350 12.56 7.40 22.64
C GLY A 350 11.30 8.21 22.26
N ILE A 351 10.54 7.74 21.27
CA ILE A 351 9.31 8.36 20.80
C ILE A 351 8.20 8.10 21.83
N ARG A 352 7.63 9.17 22.38
CA ARG A 352 6.55 9.13 23.38
C ARG A 352 5.24 9.76 22.88
N TYR A 353 5.29 10.52 21.80
CA TYR A 353 4.11 11.09 21.17
C TYR A 353 3.30 10.04 20.43
N PRO A 354 2.01 10.32 20.12
CA PRO A 354 1.17 9.42 19.33
C PRO A 354 1.80 9.03 18.00
N VAL A 355 1.73 7.75 17.65
CA VAL A 355 2.20 7.23 16.36
C VAL A 355 1.07 6.46 15.68
N ALA A 356 0.68 6.90 14.49
CA ALA A 356 -0.28 6.24 13.62
C ALA A 356 0.43 5.34 12.60
N LEU A 357 0.05 4.08 12.51
CA LEU A 357 0.54 3.15 11.49
C LEU A 357 -0.27 3.33 10.21
N ASP A 358 0.33 3.94 9.20
CA ASP A 358 -0.27 4.21 7.88
C ASP A 358 0.17 3.17 6.86
N ASN A 359 -0.07 1.87 7.14
CA ASN A 359 0.40 0.75 6.31
C ASN A 359 -0.16 0.75 4.89
N SER A 360 -1.27 1.43 4.66
CA SER A 360 -1.91 1.60 3.35
C SER A 360 -1.51 2.89 2.63
N LEU A 361 -0.68 3.73 3.27
CA LEU A 361 -0.28 5.05 2.80
C LEU A 361 -1.49 5.98 2.55
N ALA A 362 -2.58 5.80 3.30
CA ALA A 362 -3.81 6.58 3.12
C ALA A 362 -3.65 8.02 3.64
N THR A 363 -3.03 8.19 4.81
CA THR A 363 -2.67 9.52 5.34
C THR A 363 -1.56 10.15 4.52
N TRP A 364 -0.53 9.38 4.16
CA TRP A 364 0.54 9.80 3.25
C TRP A 364 -0.01 10.42 1.97
N THR A 365 -0.94 9.70 1.32
CA THR A 365 -1.59 10.14 0.08
C THR A 365 -2.47 11.36 0.30
N ASN A 366 -3.22 11.41 1.43
CA ASN A 366 -4.08 12.54 1.77
C ASN A 366 -3.31 13.83 2.03
N TYR A 367 -2.08 13.72 2.56
CA TYR A 367 -1.14 14.85 2.73
C TYR A 367 -0.31 15.14 1.48
N ARG A 368 -0.51 14.41 0.37
CA ARG A 368 0.28 14.50 -0.86
C ARG A 368 1.78 14.41 -0.58
N ASN A 369 2.14 13.60 0.43
CA ASN A 369 3.52 13.43 0.84
C ASN A 369 4.32 12.63 -0.20
N ARG A 370 5.62 12.91 -0.32
CA ARG A 370 6.52 12.33 -1.33
C ARG A 370 7.85 11.85 -0.75
N TYR A 371 8.19 12.25 0.47
CA TYR A 371 9.52 12.07 1.04
C TYR A 371 9.47 11.61 2.49
N TRP A 372 10.50 10.92 2.90
CA TRP A 372 10.84 10.62 4.28
C TRP A 372 12.14 11.32 4.67
N PRO A 373 12.22 11.98 5.83
CA PRO A 373 11.07 12.43 6.63
C PRO A 373 10.31 13.57 5.95
N ALA A 374 9.10 13.89 6.46
CA ALA A 374 8.40 15.11 6.07
C ALA A 374 7.63 15.68 7.26
N HIS A 375 7.69 16.98 7.43
CA HIS A 375 7.03 17.69 8.52
C HIS A 375 5.95 18.62 7.98
N TYR A 376 4.76 18.56 8.57
CA TYR A 376 3.66 19.48 8.30
C TYR A 376 3.29 20.19 9.60
N LEU A 377 3.55 21.50 9.66
CA LEU A 377 3.28 22.33 10.81
C LEU A 377 1.91 23.00 10.67
N ILE A 378 1.04 22.81 11.66
CA ILE A 378 -0.36 23.19 11.65
C ILE A 378 -0.62 24.14 12.81
N ASP A 379 -1.29 25.27 12.57
CA ASP A 379 -1.63 26.25 13.58
C ASP A 379 -2.85 25.85 14.45
N ALA A 380 -3.13 26.62 15.47
CA ALA A 380 -4.23 26.39 16.40
C ALA A 380 -5.62 26.40 15.71
N ALA A 381 -5.76 27.09 14.57
CA ALA A 381 -6.96 27.06 13.75
C ALA A 381 -7.05 25.84 12.83
N GLY A 382 -5.98 25.02 12.76
CA GLY A 382 -5.89 23.82 11.93
C GLY A 382 -5.53 24.08 10.48
N THR A 383 -4.86 25.19 10.21
CA THR A 383 -4.30 25.52 8.90
C THR A 383 -2.87 25.02 8.82
N VAL A 384 -2.51 24.36 7.75
CA VAL A 384 -1.11 24.01 7.46
C VAL A 384 -0.36 25.32 7.16
N ARG A 385 0.72 25.56 7.89
CA ARG A 385 1.48 26.81 7.86
C ARG A 385 2.91 26.65 7.35
N HIS A 386 3.42 25.43 7.34
CA HIS A 386 4.75 25.11 6.84
C HIS A 386 4.81 23.64 6.46
N ILE A 387 5.51 23.33 5.38
CA ILE A 387 5.80 21.97 4.91
C ILE A 387 7.30 21.88 4.70
N ARG A 388 7.94 20.85 5.29
CA ARG A 388 9.34 20.54 5.06
C ARG A 388 9.47 19.13 4.54
N PHE A 389 10.08 18.95 3.38
CA PHE A 389 10.42 17.66 2.83
C PHE A 389 11.89 17.34 3.04
N GLY A 390 12.17 16.11 3.49
CA GLY A 390 13.53 15.67 3.79
C GLY A 390 14.02 16.16 5.15
N GLU A 391 15.24 15.80 5.48
CA GLU A 391 15.94 16.17 6.71
C GLU A 391 16.58 17.56 6.64
N GLY A 392 17.05 18.07 7.78
CA GLY A 392 17.76 19.35 7.90
C GLY A 392 16.88 20.57 8.11
N ASP A 393 17.53 21.73 8.29
CA ASP A 393 16.89 23.02 8.56
C ASP A 393 16.00 23.02 9.82
N TYR A 394 16.40 22.22 10.80
CA TYR A 394 15.63 22.01 12.05
C TYR A 394 15.48 23.30 12.86
N GLY A 395 16.49 24.16 12.86
CA GLY A 395 16.41 25.46 13.53
C GLY A 395 15.31 26.36 12.96
N THR A 396 15.10 26.35 11.63
CA THR A 396 13.99 27.08 11.02
C THR A 396 12.65 26.46 11.43
N THR A 397 12.50 25.14 11.38
CA THR A 397 11.27 24.46 11.78
C THR A 397 10.94 24.75 13.25
N GLU A 398 11.91 24.68 14.16
CA GLU A 398 11.71 25.01 15.58
C GLU A 398 11.32 26.47 15.78
N LYS A 399 11.97 27.40 15.08
CA LYS A 399 11.60 28.83 15.12
C LYS A 399 10.12 29.02 14.74
N LEU A 400 9.65 28.38 13.68
CA LEU A 400 8.26 28.47 13.21
C LEU A 400 7.28 27.80 14.20
N VAL A 401 7.66 26.68 14.83
CA VAL A 401 6.89 26.07 15.94
C VAL A 401 6.70 27.08 17.06
N ARG A 402 7.77 27.74 17.50
CA ARG A 402 7.75 28.73 18.57
C ARG A 402 6.89 29.96 18.22
N GLU A 403 6.97 30.42 16.97
CA GLU A 403 6.14 31.51 16.44
C GLU A 403 4.65 31.18 16.52
N LEU A 404 4.25 29.97 16.12
CA LEU A 404 2.86 29.51 16.18
C LEU A 404 2.38 29.30 17.62
N LEU A 405 3.23 28.84 18.53
CA LEU A 405 2.88 28.67 19.93
C LEU A 405 2.58 30.04 20.59
N LEU A 406 3.42 31.06 20.33
CA LEU A 406 3.19 32.42 20.82
C LEU A 406 1.97 33.07 20.15
N ALA A 407 1.68 32.73 18.87
CA ALA A 407 0.46 33.21 18.22
C ALA A 407 -0.81 32.57 18.80
N ALA A 408 -0.73 31.30 19.23
CA ALA A 408 -1.84 30.59 19.87
C ALA A 408 -2.09 31.03 21.31
N ASP A 409 -1.01 31.34 22.04
CA ASP A 409 -1.04 31.87 23.42
C ASP A 409 0.04 32.95 23.59
N PRO A 410 -0.30 34.24 23.41
CA PRO A 410 0.64 35.35 23.54
C PRO A 410 1.27 35.51 24.95
N GLY A 411 0.63 34.91 25.96
CA GLY A 411 1.13 34.90 27.34
C GLY A 411 2.05 33.74 27.68
N ALA A 412 2.25 32.80 26.76
CA ALA A 412 3.05 31.59 27.00
C ALA A 412 4.53 31.94 27.20
N THR A 413 5.14 31.39 28.25
CA THR A 413 6.59 31.39 28.42
C THR A 413 7.18 30.15 27.80
N LEU A 414 7.93 30.31 26.72
CA LEU A 414 8.58 29.19 26.03
C LEU A 414 9.97 28.90 26.60
N PRO A 415 10.37 27.64 26.75
CA PRO A 415 11.74 27.30 27.11
C PRO A 415 12.75 27.80 26.06
N THR A 416 14.03 27.76 26.37
CA THR A 416 15.09 28.01 25.37
C THR A 416 14.96 27.05 24.22
N PRO A 417 15.35 27.45 22.97
CA PRO A 417 15.41 26.54 21.83
C PRO A 417 16.22 25.27 22.17
N THR A 418 15.86 24.17 21.54
CA THR A 418 16.55 22.90 21.75
C THR A 418 17.96 22.95 21.14
N ASP A 419 18.93 22.34 21.82
CA ASP A 419 20.31 22.25 21.35
C ASP A 419 20.61 20.82 20.86
N THR A 420 19.90 20.41 19.82
CA THR A 420 20.10 19.09 19.19
C THR A 420 21.03 19.28 18.00
N ALA A 421 22.14 18.51 17.99
CA ALA A 421 23.10 18.57 16.89
C ALA A 421 22.45 18.21 15.55
N ASP A 422 22.70 19.01 14.53
CA ASP A 422 22.25 18.75 13.16
C ASP A 422 23.32 17.90 12.43
N ASP A 423 23.06 16.60 12.33
CA ASP A 423 23.93 15.64 11.63
C ASP A 423 23.50 15.44 10.15
N THR A 424 22.72 16.35 9.59
CA THR A 424 22.29 16.29 8.19
C THR A 424 23.48 16.37 7.24
N PRO A 425 23.72 15.36 6.39
CA PRO A 425 24.81 15.41 5.44
C PRO A 425 24.50 16.35 4.29
N ASP A 426 25.55 16.88 3.65
CA ASP A 426 25.41 17.52 2.33
C ASP A 426 25.05 16.46 1.28
N THR A 427 23.77 16.36 0.94
CA THR A 427 23.25 15.36 0.01
C THR A 427 23.80 15.48 -1.41
N ALA A 428 24.32 16.65 -1.81
CA ALA A 428 24.99 16.85 -3.10
C ALA A 428 26.38 16.21 -3.12
N ALA A 429 26.99 16.01 -1.96
CA ALA A 429 28.34 15.50 -1.82
C ALA A 429 28.42 13.99 -1.55
N ILE A 430 27.31 13.30 -1.31
CA ILE A 430 27.25 11.88 -0.96
C ILE A 430 26.54 11.04 -2.01
N THR A 431 26.82 9.73 -2.02
CA THR A 431 26.09 8.74 -2.81
C THR A 431 24.62 8.72 -2.40
N ARG A 432 23.73 8.67 -3.39
CA ARG A 432 22.28 8.52 -3.16
C ARG A 432 21.96 7.12 -2.67
N GLU A 433 20.84 6.98 -1.97
CA GLU A 433 20.35 5.68 -1.50
C GLU A 433 20.31 4.66 -2.64
N THR A 434 20.85 3.46 -2.35
CA THR A 434 21.07 2.42 -3.36
C THR A 434 20.24 1.20 -3.00
N TYR A 435 19.14 1.01 -3.70
CA TYR A 435 18.21 -0.10 -3.50
C TYR A 435 18.71 -1.37 -4.19
N LEU A 436 18.52 -2.52 -3.52
CA LEU A 436 18.97 -3.82 -4.00
C LEU A 436 17.83 -4.69 -4.53
N GLY A 437 16.58 -4.42 -4.14
CA GLY A 437 15.41 -5.13 -4.66
C GLY A 437 15.14 -4.83 -6.14
N THR A 438 14.52 -5.77 -6.85
CA THR A 438 14.32 -5.64 -8.31
C THR A 438 13.44 -4.48 -8.72
N THR A 439 12.48 -4.05 -7.89
CA THR A 439 11.54 -2.95 -8.21
C THR A 439 12.14 -1.55 -8.10
N LYS A 440 13.16 -1.38 -7.27
CA LYS A 440 13.78 -0.06 -7.04
C LYS A 440 15.28 -0.06 -7.31
N LYS A 441 15.81 -1.13 -7.93
CA LYS A 441 17.25 -1.21 -8.18
C LYS A 441 17.76 0.02 -8.92
N VAL A 442 18.86 0.56 -8.46
CA VAL A 442 19.57 1.67 -9.12
C VAL A 442 21.06 1.39 -9.15
N ASN A 443 21.75 1.80 -10.21
CA ASN A 443 23.21 1.79 -10.30
C ASN A 443 23.84 0.38 -10.15
N PHE A 444 23.17 -0.67 -10.65
CA PHE A 444 23.80 -1.99 -10.76
C PHE A 444 24.85 -1.99 -11.86
N ALA A 445 26.08 -2.36 -11.52
CA ALA A 445 27.25 -2.32 -12.41
C ALA A 445 27.67 -3.71 -12.93
N GLY A 446 26.90 -4.77 -12.63
CA GLY A 446 27.19 -6.11 -13.15
C GLY A 446 26.96 -6.21 -14.66
N ALA A 447 27.66 -7.15 -15.31
CA ALA A 447 27.47 -7.45 -16.73
C ALA A 447 26.22 -8.32 -16.97
N GLU A 448 25.81 -9.08 -15.96
CA GLU A 448 24.68 -9.99 -16.00
C GLU A 448 23.34 -9.22 -15.90
N LYS A 449 22.28 -9.80 -16.47
CA LYS A 449 20.93 -9.30 -16.22
C LYS A 449 20.60 -9.43 -14.73
N TYR A 450 20.02 -8.37 -14.15
CA TYR A 450 19.66 -8.33 -12.73
C TYR A 450 18.44 -9.20 -12.44
N ARG A 451 18.66 -10.50 -12.27
CA ARG A 451 17.66 -11.54 -11.94
C ARG A 451 18.31 -12.62 -11.09
N THR A 452 17.52 -13.38 -10.35
CA THR A 452 18.01 -14.52 -9.56
C THR A 452 18.98 -15.40 -10.37
N GLY A 453 20.15 -15.68 -9.81
CA GLY A 453 21.23 -16.44 -10.45
C GLY A 453 22.59 -16.17 -9.86
N THR A 454 23.63 -16.60 -10.59
CA THR A 454 25.04 -16.41 -10.26
C THR A 454 25.56 -15.11 -10.88
N PHE A 455 26.31 -14.36 -10.11
CA PHE A 455 26.92 -13.09 -10.50
C PHE A 455 28.43 -13.14 -10.34
N GLY A 456 29.12 -12.27 -11.10
CA GLY A 456 30.55 -12.02 -10.93
C GLY A 456 30.84 -10.51 -10.88
N PHE A 457 31.86 -10.12 -10.13
CA PHE A 457 32.24 -8.71 -10.10
C PHE A 457 32.78 -8.27 -11.46
N PRO A 458 32.32 -7.11 -11.98
CA PRO A 458 32.88 -6.55 -13.20
C PRO A 458 34.34 -6.13 -12.96
N ALA A 459 35.16 -6.19 -14.01
CA ALA A 459 36.57 -5.77 -13.96
C ALA A 459 36.70 -4.27 -13.61
N ARG A 460 35.75 -3.45 -14.05
CA ARG A 460 35.65 -2.02 -13.71
C ARG A 460 34.23 -1.75 -13.20
N GLN A 461 34.12 -1.04 -12.08
CA GLN A 461 32.85 -0.65 -11.49
C GLN A 461 32.79 0.88 -11.40
N GLN A 462 31.69 1.45 -11.85
CA GLN A 462 31.46 2.89 -11.84
C GLN A 462 31.38 3.43 -10.40
N ARG A 463 31.53 4.75 -10.26
CA ARG A 463 31.25 5.43 -8.98
C ARG A 463 29.76 5.31 -8.66
N ASP A 464 29.45 5.36 -7.38
CA ASP A 464 28.06 5.35 -6.88
C ASP A 464 27.24 4.17 -7.41
N SER A 465 27.87 2.98 -7.52
CA SER A 465 27.25 1.77 -8.04
C SER A 465 27.54 0.56 -7.17
N PHE A 466 26.72 -0.48 -7.29
CA PHE A 466 26.97 -1.76 -6.65
C PHE A 466 27.09 -2.89 -7.67
N ALA A 467 27.75 -3.97 -7.27
CA ALA A 467 27.86 -5.21 -8.03
C ALA A 467 27.74 -6.40 -7.10
N LEU A 468 27.26 -7.52 -7.63
CA LEU A 468 27.12 -8.78 -6.91
C LEU A 468 28.18 -9.79 -7.37
N ASP A 469 28.49 -10.75 -6.48
CA ASP A 469 29.34 -11.90 -6.75
C ASP A 469 28.82 -13.10 -5.95
N GLY A 470 28.83 -14.29 -6.58
CA GLY A 470 28.23 -15.50 -6.02
C GLY A 470 26.75 -15.67 -6.38
N ASP A 471 26.08 -16.55 -5.66
CA ASP A 471 24.71 -16.95 -5.94
C ASP A 471 23.69 -16.16 -5.13
N TRP A 472 22.72 -15.56 -5.81
CA TRP A 472 21.72 -14.68 -5.21
C TRP A 472 20.31 -14.98 -5.68
N THR A 473 19.37 -14.99 -4.75
CA THR A 473 17.94 -14.81 -5.04
C THR A 473 17.59 -13.33 -4.93
N LEU A 474 16.99 -12.79 -6.00
CA LEU A 474 16.55 -11.41 -6.08
C LEU A 474 15.03 -11.35 -5.93
N ALA A 475 14.57 -10.68 -4.88
CA ALA A 475 13.17 -10.39 -4.63
C ALA A 475 12.84 -8.93 -4.97
N THR A 476 11.58 -8.56 -4.91
CA THR A 476 11.10 -7.21 -5.23
C THR A 476 11.74 -6.13 -4.35
N GLN A 477 11.95 -6.41 -3.05
CA GLN A 477 12.47 -5.43 -2.08
C GLN A 477 13.86 -5.76 -1.54
N HIS A 478 14.36 -6.98 -1.71
CA HIS A 478 15.63 -7.42 -1.12
C HIS A 478 16.32 -8.46 -1.99
N ILE A 479 17.58 -8.70 -1.67
CA ILE A 479 18.37 -9.81 -2.21
C ILE A 479 18.82 -10.73 -1.07
N THR A 480 18.94 -12.04 -1.36
CA THR A 480 19.31 -13.05 -0.37
C THR A 480 20.37 -13.96 -0.96
N PRO A 481 21.51 -14.21 -0.27
CA PRO A 481 22.48 -15.20 -0.73
C PRO A 481 21.89 -16.61 -0.72
N THR A 482 22.16 -17.39 -1.74
CA THR A 482 21.77 -18.80 -1.83
C THR A 482 22.94 -19.75 -1.65
N GLY A 483 24.18 -19.24 -1.73
CA GLY A 483 25.42 -19.98 -1.53
C GLY A 483 26.35 -19.31 -0.51
N PRO A 484 27.38 -20.04 -0.05
CA PRO A 484 28.40 -19.45 0.82
C PRO A 484 29.27 -18.46 0.05
N GLY A 485 29.77 -17.45 0.74
CA GLY A 485 30.73 -16.49 0.19
C GLY A 485 30.14 -15.46 -0.77
N ALA A 486 28.82 -15.34 -0.86
CA ALA A 486 28.15 -14.31 -1.65
C ALA A 486 28.53 -12.90 -1.19
N ARG A 487 28.87 -12.03 -2.14
CA ARG A 487 29.43 -10.70 -1.86
C ARG A 487 28.71 -9.61 -2.61
N VAL A 488 28.58 -8.44 -1.96
CA VAL A 488 28.15 -7.19 -2.58
C VAL A 488 29.32 -6.21 -2.53
N ARG A 489 29.73 -5.66 -3.67
CA ARG A 489 30.72 -4.59 -3.75
C ARG A 489 30.02 -3.28 -4.05
N LEU A 490 30.27 -2.25 -3.24
CA LEU A 490 29.72 -0.92 -3.38
C LEU A 490 30.85 0.10 -3.54
N ASN A 491 30.81 0.90 -4.60
CA ASN A 491 31.60 2.12 -4.73
C ASN A 491 30.74 3.29 -4.27
N TYR A 492 31.21 4.09 -3.32
CA TYR A 492 30.44 5.14 -2.68
C TYR A 492 31.26 6.40 -2.41
N ARG A 493 30.57 7.46 -2.04
CA ARG A 493 31.12 8.67 -1.43
C ARG A 493 30.22 9.05 -0.25
N ALA A 494 30.74 8.90 0.98
CA ALA A 494 30.01 9.16 2.21
C ALA A 494 30.94 9.22 3.42
N LYS A 495 30.47 9.77 4.53
CA LYS A 495 31.08 9.66 5.86
C LYS A 495 30.67 8.35 6.52
N GLU A 496 29.44 7.95 6.33
CA GLU A 496 28.87 6.73 6.90
C GLU A 496 28.17 5.91 5.82
N VAL A 497 28.36 4.58 5.83
CA VAL A 497 27.63 3.64 4.99
C VAL A 497 26.92 2.67 5.88
N ARG A 498 25.60 2.56 5.68
CA ARG A 498 24.75 1.59 6.36
C ARG A 498 24.08 0.67 5.35
N MET A 499 23.59 -0.45 5.82
CA MET A 499 22.82 -1.40 5.03
C MET A 499 21.55 -1.78 5.79
N VAL A 500 20.40 -1.69 5.13
CA VAL A 500 19.13 -2.16 5.69
C VAL A 500 19.08 -3.67 5.53
N LEU A 501 18.98 -4.38 6.65
CA LEU A 501 19.07 -5.84 6.73
C LEU A 501 17.95 -6.43 7.58
N SER A 502 17.55 -7.65 7.23
CA SER A 502 16.66 -8.50 8.03
C SER A 502 17.17 -9.96 8.05
N GLY A 503 16.46 -10.82 8.79
CA GLY A 503 16.81 -12.22 8.93
C GLY A 503 17.84 -12.46 10.05
N THR A 504 18.56 -13.57 9.96
CA THR A 504 19.56 -13.96 10.97
C THR A 504 20.83 -14.43 10.28
N GLY A 505 21.97 -13.88 10.70
CA GLY A 505 23.27 -14.21 10.13
C GLY A 505 24.31 -13.12 10.35
N THR A 506 25.25 -12.99 9.43
CA THR A 506 26.35 -12.03 9.52
C THR A 506 26.60 -11.31 8.21
N VAL A 507 27.07 -10.08 8.31
CA VAL A 507 27.66 -9.32 7.20
C VAL A 507 29.07 -8.93 7.59
N THR A 508 30.06 -9.31 6.78
CA THR A 508 31.47 -9.04 7.05
C THR A 508 32.03 -8.01 6.06
N VAL A 509 32.60 -6.94 6.56
CA VAL A 509 33.21 -5.86 5.77
C VAL A 509 34.61 -5.55 6.34
N GLY A 510 35.66 -5.70 5.53
CA GLY A 510 37.03 -5.36 5.94
C GLY A 510 37.47 -6.06 7.21
N GLY A 511 37.02 -7.30 7.45
CA GLY A 511 37.34 -8.08 8.68
C GLY A 511 36.39 -7.79 9.85
N THR A 512 35.57 -6.73 9.81
CA THR A 512 34.56 -6.47 10.83
C THR A 512 33.30 -7.28 10.57
N VAL A 513 32.84 -8.02 11.58
CA VAL A 513 31.62 -8.84 11.52
C VAL A 513 30.46 -8.10 12.16
N VAL A 514 29.41 -7.90 11.40
CA VAL A 514 28.14 -7.33 11.87
C VAL A 514 27.13 -8.47 12.01
N THR A 515 26.66 -8.72 13.23
CA THR A 515 25.60 -9.72 13.48
C THR A 515 24.23 -9.13 13.17
N VAL A 516 23.49 -9.83 12.32
CA VAL A 516 22.11 -9.49 11.93
C VAL A 516 21.15 -10.38 12.69
N SER A 517 20.26 -9.79 13.47
CA SER A 517 19.21 -10.53 14.20
C SER A 517 18.13 -9.58 14.71
N GLY A 518 16.98 -10.14 15.11
CA GLY A 518 15.86 -9.39 15.69
C GLY A 518 15.13 -8.53 14.67
N THR A 519 14.61 -7.38 15.12
CA THR A 519 13.86 -6.43 14.29
C THR A 519 14.69 -5.96 13.10
N PRO A 520 14.20 -6.06 11.85
CA PRO A 520 14.86 -5.52 10.67
C PRO A 520 15.24 -4.05 10.85
N ARG A 521 16.43 -3.67 10.47
CA ARG A 521 16.92 -2.29 10.68
C ARG A 521 18.13 -1.95 9.81
N SER A 522 18.52 -0.70 9.87
CA SER A 522 19.76 -0.19 9.28
C SER A 522 20.97 -0.52 10.17
N TYR A 523 21.98 -1.20 9.63
CA TYR A 523 23.22 -1.59 10.28
C TYR A 523 24.39 -0.80 9.72
N ARG A 524 25.23 -0.20 10.58
CA ARG A 524 26.40 0.56 10.17
C ARG A 524 27.52 -0.37 9.73
N LEU A 525 27.99 -0.20 8.50
CA LEU A 525 29.10 -0.97 7.92
C LEU A 525 30.40 -0.20 7.91
N VAL A 526 30.35 1.10 7.61
CA VAL A 526 31.52 1.98 7.54
C VAL A 526 31.20 3.28 8.27
N SER A 527 32.18 3.82 8.99
CA SER A 527 32.13 5.16 9.58
C SER A 527 33.50 5.80 9.47
N THR A 528 33.53 7.03 8.99
CA THR A 528 34.75 7.81 8.82
C THR A 528 34.55 9.21 9.41
N ARG A 529 35.64 9.96 9.61
CA ARG A 529 35.54 11.31 10.17
C ARG A 529 34.92 12.28 9.17
N ASP A 530 35.27 12.15 7.88
CA ASP A 530 34.87 13.05 6.80
C ASP A 530 34.27 12.28 5.63
N VAL A 531 33.50 12.99 4.77
CA VAL A 531 32.99 12.44 3.51
C VAL A 531 34.15 12.11 2.58
N ARG A 532 34.24 10.84 2.18
CA ARG A 532 35.27 10.38 1.24
C ARG A 532 34.73 9.36 0.25
N ALA A 533 35.35 9.30 -0.91
CA ALA A 533 35.14 8.20 -1.84
C ALA A 533 35.76 6.91 -1.29
N GLY A 534 35.09 5.80 -1.44
CA GLY A 534 35.54 4.50 -0.99
C GLY A 534 34.92 3.37 -1.79
N SER A 535 35.45 2.18 -1.56
CA SER A 535 34.89 0.93 -2.03
C SER A 535 34.81 -0.02 -0.85
N LEU A 536 33.67 -0.68 -0.65
CA LEU A 536 33.53 -1.77 0.32
C LEU A 536 33.09 -3.04 -0.40
N THR A 537 33.49 -4.16 0.15
CA THR A 537 32.96 -5.47 -0.21
C THR A 537 32.38 -6.10 1.04
N ALA A 538 31.08 -6.34 1.02
CA ALA A 538 30.34 -6.98 2.10
C ALA A 538 30.12 -8.45 1.74
N THR A 539 30.64 -9.38 2.54
CA THR A 539 30.28 -10.80 2.47
C THR A 539 29.02 -11.01 3.30
N VAL A 540 27.96 -11.53 2.69
CA VAL A 540 26.67 -11.71 3.33
C VAL A 540 26.40 -13.20 3.53
N SER A 541 26.10 -13.61 4.76
CA SER A 541 25.82 -15.01 5.06
C SER A 541 24.40 -15.40 4.62
N ALA A 542 24.18 -16.69 4.39
CA ALA A 542 22.84 -17.25 4.18
C ALA A 542 21.90 -16.87 5.34
N GLY A 543 20.61 -16.65 5.03
CA GLY A 543 19.60 -16.23 6.01
C GLY A 543 19.49 -14.72 6.22
N VAL A 544 20.42 -13.92 5.68
CA VAL A 544 20.34 -12.45 5.70
C VAL A 544 19.70 -11.95 4.42
N GLN A 545 18.73 -11.05 4.57
CA GLN A 545 18.10 -10.31 3.47
C GLN A 545 18.63 -8.87 3.46
N ALA A 546 19.11 -8.42 2.31
CA ALA A 546 19.68 -7.09 2.12
C ALA A 546 18.77 -6.24 1.22
N TYR A 547 18.37 -5.06 1.70
CA TYR A 547 17.37 -4.20 1.06
C TYR A 547 17.96 -3.00 0.34
N SER A 548 18.74 -2.19 1.04
CA SER A 548 19.40 -1.00 0.48
C SER A 548 20.70 -0.67 1.21
N PHE A 549 21.54 0.12 0.54
CA PHE A 549 22.59 0.91 1.19
C PHE A 549 22.09 2.33 1.41
N THR A 550 22.33 2.87 2.59
CA THR A 550 21.99 4.23 2.99
C THR A 550 23.26 4.94 3.48
N PHE A 551 23.29 6.25 3.31
CA PHE A 551 24.52 7.04 3.46
C PHE A 551 24.34 8.23 4.40
N GLY A 552 25.45 8.62 5.06
CA GLY A 552 25.52 9.78 5.93
C GLY A 552 26.86 10.49 5.87
#